data_a20266cc97e04fd6d954c212777fa6e1
#
_entry.id   a20266cc97e04fd6d954c212777fa6e1
#
_cell.length_a   1.000
_cell.length_b   1.000
_cell.length_c   1.000
_cell.angle_alpha   90.00
_cell.angle_beta   90.00
_cell.angle_gamma   90.00
#
_symmetry.space_group_name_H-M   'P 1'
#
loop_
_entity.id
_entity.type
_entity.pdbx_description
1 polymer ?
#
loop_
_entity_poly.entity_id
_entity_poly.type
_entity_poly.pdbx_seq_one_letter_code
_entity_poly.pdbx_strand_id
1 'polypeptide(L)'
;LESLDHDSVENLIKIIAERVKNPLRESDVLSHQAYSGESGEEPNYQQLTAKLRNDEYVIVLPEISNPQAASVFLLRLMEQFKNAFQLSDRIIHLSTSAGISLAPIDGNSTNQLIKFAEIARGFVKNKEVGGFRFFKQELNDQVTRRSLLVNDLRKALKQETLEVHYQPKIRLLDNALVGVEALCRWNHPTLGAISPVEFIEIAEAEGLIAELGMWVLKTACNQSLE
;
A
#
# COMPACT_ATOMS: atom_id res chain seq x y z
N LEU A 1 15.19 -10.87 5.12
CA LEU A 1 16.02 -11.40 4.02
C LEU A 1 17.46 -10.91 4.07
N GLU A 2 17.74 -9.77 4.71
CA GLU A 2 19.08 -9.16 4.81
C GLU A 2 20.13 -10.01 5.55
N SER A 3 19.73 -11.07 6.25
CA SER A 3 20.63 -11.97 7.01
C SER A 3 20.87 -13.34 6.37
N LEU A 4 20.39 -13.56 5.14
CA LEU A 4 20.56 -14.81 4.39
C LEU A 4 21.66 -14.64 3.35
N ASP A 5 22.45 -15.73 3.15
CA ASP A 5 23.39 -15.80 2.04
C ASP A 5 22.66 -15.93 0.69
N HIS A 6 23.38 -15.69 -0.40
CA HIS A 6 22.80 -15.64 -1.76
C HIS A 6 22.14 -16.97 -2.16
N ASP A 7 22.75 -18.09 -1.85
CA ASP A 7 22.25 -19.43 -2.21
C ASP A 7 20.97 -19.77 -1.45
N SER A 8 20.90 -19.39 -0.18
CA SER A 8 19.70 -19.52 0.66
C SER A 8 18.53 -18.69 0.14
N VAL A 9 18.80 -17.46 -0.31
CA VAL A 9 17.77 -16.58 -0.93
C VAL A 9 17.27 -17.19 -2.23
N GLU A 10 18.14 -17.70 -3.08
CA GLU A 10 17.75 -18.33 -4.36
C GLU A 10 16.90 -19.59 -4.13
N ASN A 11 17.28 -20.42 -3.17
CA ASN A 11 16.50 -21.61 -2.80
C ASN A 11 15.13 -21.24 -2.23
N LEU A 12 15.06 -20.24 -1.36
CA LEU A 12 13.80 -19.73 -0.83
C LEU A 12 12.86 -19.24 -1.95
N ILE A 13 13.41 -18.52 -2.93
CA ILE A 13 12.63 -18.04 -4.08
C ILE A 13 12.05 -19.22 -4.89
N LYS A 14 12.81 -20.31 -5.07
CA LYS A 14 12.32 -21.52 -5.76
C LYS A 14 11.16 -22.16 -4.99
N ILE A 15 11.30 -22.32 -3.67
CA ILE A 15 10.24 -22.89 -2.82
C ILE A 15 8.99 -22.00 -2.85
N ILE A 16 9.14 -20.67 -2.81
CA ILE A 16 8.02 -19.73 -2.94
C ILE A 16 7.31 -19.92 -4.28
N ALA A 17 8.06 -19.99 -5.38
CA ALA A 17 7.50 -20.17 -6.71
C ALA A 17 6.69 -21.47 -6.83
N GLU A 18 7.14 -22.55 -6.22
CA GLU A 18 6.41 -23.82 -6.17
C GLU A 18 5.13 -23.71 -5.34
N ARG A 19 5.17 -23.06 -4.17
CA ARG A 19 3.97 -22.84 -3.34
C ARG A 19 2.94 -21.95 -4.03
N VAL A 20 3.37 -20.97 -4.82
CA VAL A 20 2.46 -20.13 -5.62
C VAL A 20 1.78 -20.95 -6.71
N LYS A 21 2.47 -21.93 -7.31
CA LYS A 21 1.92 -22.78 -8.37
C LYS A 21 0.92 -23.83 -7.86
N ASN A 22 1.07 -24.33 -6.65
CA ASN A 22 0.24 -25.41 -6.12
C ASN A 22 -1.27 -25.09 -6.10
N PRO A 23 -1.74 -23.94 -5.57
CA PRO A 23 -3.16 -23.59 -5.59
C PRO A 23 -3.74 -23.41 -6.99
N LEU A 24 -2.90 -23.06 -7.98
CA LEU A 24 -3.29 -22.94 -9.38
C LEU A 24 -3.72 -24.31 -9.94
N ARG A 25 -3.00 -25.38 -9.62
CA ARG A 25 -3.32 -26.72 -10.09
C ARG A 25 -4.63 -27.27 -9.51
N GLU A 26 -4.92 -26.95 -8.24
CA GLU A 26 -6.17 -27.40 -7.58
C GLU A 26 -7.42 -26.66 -8.07
N SER A 27 -7.29 -25.37 -8.41
CA SER A 27 -8.41 -24.55 -8.90
C SER A 27 -8.88 -24.98 -10.30
N ASP A 28 -7.98 -25.58 -11.07
CA ASP A 28 -8.23 -26.05 -12.41
C ASP A 28 -9.17 -27.25 -12.49
N VAL A 29 -9.07 -28.14 -11.53
CA VAL A 29 -9.94 -29.33 -11.50
C VAL A 29 -11.42 -28.95 -11.39
N LEU A 30 -11.72 -27.78 -10.81
CA LEU A 30 -13.10 -27.29 -10.69
C LEU A 30 -13.59 -26.53 -11.94
N SER A 31 -12.71 -25.93 -12.73
CA SER A 31 -13.09 -25.23 -13.97
C SER A 31 -13.17 -26.19 -15.16
N HIS A 32 -12.43 -27.30 -15.15
CA HIS A 32 -12.48 -28.32 -16.22
C HIS A 32 -13.82 -29.03 -16.38
N GLN A 33 -14.68 -29.05 -15.39
CA GLN A 33 -16.05 -29.60 -15.55
C GLN A 33 -16.96 -28.71 -16.41
N ALA A 34 -16.57 -27.48 -16.70
CA ALA A 34 -17.35 -26.54 -17.51
C ALA A 34 -16.85 -26.38 -18.97
N TYR A 35 -15.67 -26.88 -19.32
CA TYR A 35 -15.07 -26.65 -20.64
C TYR A 35 -14.47 -27.92 -21.26
N SER A 36 -15.31 -28.83 -21.72
CA SER A 36 -14.93 -29.88 -22.67
C SER A 36 -15.01 -29.34 -24.11
N GLY A 37 -14.15 -28.37 -24.42
CA GLY A 37 -13.89 -27.96 -25.81
C GLY A 37 -12.83 -28.86 -26.40
N GLU A 38 -13.04 -29.31 -27.63
CA GLU A 38 -12.39 -30.39 -28.40
C GLU A 38 -10.88 -30.27 -28.71
N SER A 39 -10.10 -29.48 -27.97
CA SER A 39 -8.64 -29.48 -28.10
C SER A 39 -8.02 -29.94 -26.80
N GLY A 40 -7.55 -31.17 -26.78
CA GLY A 40 -6.95 -31.87 -25.62
C GLY A 40 -5.57 -31.37 -25.20
N GLU A 41 -5.29 -30.07 -25.27
CA GLU A 41 -4.13 -29.45 -24.70
C GLU A 41 -4.47 -28.92 -23.28
N GLU A 42 -3.85 -29.48 -22.26
CA GLU A 42 -3.93 -28.92 -20.92
C GLU A 42 -3.43 -27.47 -20.93
N PRO A 43 -4.20 -26.50 -20.38
CA PRO A 43 -3.75 -25.12 -20.30
C PRO A 43 -2.42 -25.04 -19.56
N ASN A 44 -1.41 -24.43 -20.16
CA ASN A 44 -0.10 -24.29 -19.54
C ASN A 44 -0.11 -23.18 -18.47
N TYR A 45 -0.48 -23.53 -17.24
CA TYR A 45 -0.57 -22.59 -16.10
C TYR A 45 0.73 -21.90 -15.74
N GLN A 46 1.88 -22.37 -16.24
CA GLN A 46 3.16 -21.66 -16.09
C GLN A 46 3.11 -20.28 -16.77
N GLN A 47 2.26 -20.10 -17.78
CA GLN A 47 2.08 -18.82 -18.47
C GLN A 47 1.21 -17.84 -17.68
N LEU A 48 0.47 -18.30 -16.67
CA LEU A 48 -0.42 -17.47 -15.87
C LEU A 48 0.26 -16.85 -14.64
N THR A 49 1.49 -17.23 -14.37
CA THR A 49 2.27 -16.70 -13.24
C THR A 49 3.56 -16.10 -13.75
N ALA A 50 3.75 -14.81 -13.50
CA ALA A 50 4.97 -14.10 -13.84
C ALA A 50 5.63 -13.51 -12.58
N LYS A 51 6.95 -13.61 -12.50
CA LYS A 51 7.75 -12.96 -11.48
C LYS A 51 8.09 -11.55 -11.96
N LEU A 52 7.68 -10.53 -11.22
CA LEU A 52 8.01 -9.13 -11.52
C LEU A 52 9.33 -8.71 -10.87
N ARG A 53 9.52 -9.06 -9.60
CA ARG A 53 10.71 -8.75 -8.80
C ARG A 53 11.04 -9.95 -7.91
N ASN A 54 12.07 -9.82 -7.07
CA ASN A 54 12.56 -10.93 -6.24
C ASN A 54 11.49 -11.56 -5.34
N ASP A 55 10.55 -10.77 -4.84
CA ASP A 55 9.48 -11.15 -3.92
C ASP A 55 8.08 -10.82 -4.45
N GLU A 56 7.97 -10.39 -5.71
CA GLU A 56 6.69 -9.99 -6.32
C GLU A 56 6.33 -10.88 -7.50
N TYR A 57 5.12 -11.41 -7.45
CA TYR A 57 4.55 -12.28 -8.48
C TYR A 57 3.23 -11.69 -8.98
N VAL A 58 2.99 -11.81 -10.28
CA VAL A 58 1.69 -11.60 -10.90
C VAL A 58 1.07 -12.94 -11.20
N ILE A 59 -0.17 -13.11 -10.81
CA ILE A 59 -0.99 -14.28 -11.11
C ILE A 59 -2.20 -13.79 -11.89
N VAL A 60 -2.41 -14.36 -13.07
CA VAL A 60 -3.59 -14.11 -13.88
C VAL A 60 -4.55 -15.28 -13.69
N LEU A 61 -5.77 -14.98 -13.27
CA LEU A 61 -6.86 -15.94 -13.14
C LEU A 61 -7.83 -15.70 -14.31
N PRO A 62 -7.77 -16.51 -15.39
CA PRO A 62 -8.69 -16.36 -16.50
C PRO A 62 -10.09 -16.83 -16.10
N GLU A 63 -11.09 -16.27 -16.74
CA GLU A 63 -12.47 -16.77 -16.71
C GLU A 63 -13.07 -16.96 -15.31
N ILE A 64 -12.69 -16.10 -14.35
CA ILE A 64 -13.32 -16.12 -13.02
C ILE A 64 -14.79 -15.73 -13.14
N SER A 65 -15.68 -16.56 -12.58
CA SER A 65 -17.13 -16.34 -12.65
C SER A 65 -17.60 -15.12 -11.84
N ASN A 66 -16.88 -14.76 -10.81
CA ASN A 66 -17.19 -13.62 -9.95
C ASN A 66 -15.95 -13.22 -9.10
N PRO A 67 -15.94 -12.01 -8.50
CA PRO A 67 -14.82 -11.56 -7.66
C PRO A 67 -14.54 -12.46 -6.44
N GLN A 68 -15.56 -13.16 -5.92
CA GLN A 68 -15.42 -14.07 -4.78
C GLN A 68 -14.50 -15.25 -5.11
N ALA A 69 -14.48 -15.71 -6.37
CA ALA A 69 -13.57 -16.77 -6.81
C ALA A 69 -12.10 -16.38 -6.63
N ALA A 70 -11.74 -15.13 -6.94
CA ALA A 70 -10.40 -14.60 -6.67
C ALA A 70 -10.07 -14.58 -5.17
N SER A 71 -11.05 -14.24 -4.32
CA SER A 71 -10.86 -14.28 -2.85
C SER A 71 -10.61 -15.69 -2.34
N VAL A 72 -11.37 -16.68 -2.82
CA VAL A 72 -11.21 -18.09 -2.44
C VAL A 72 -9.84 -18.61 -2.85
N PHE A 73 -9.40 -18.30 -4.07
CA PHE A 73 -8.06 -18.64 -4.55
C PHE A 73 -6.97 -18.03 -3.66
N LEU A 74 -7.07 -16.74 -3.34
CA LEU A 74 -6.07 -16.07 -2.50
C LEU A 74 -6.05 -16.58 -1.07
N LEU A 75 -7.19 -16.91 -0.49
CA LEU A 75 -7.24 -17.51 0.85
C LEU A 75 -6.51 -18.86 0.86
N ARG A 76 -6.70 -19.71 -0.16
CA ARG A 76 -5.95 -20.96 -0.31
C ARG A 76 -4.46 -20.73 -0.49
N LEU A 77 -4.08 -19.76 -1.31
CA LEU A 77 -2.69 -19.40 -1.49
C LEU A 77 -2.05 -18.92 -0.18
N MET A 78 -2.71 -18.04 0.56
CA MET A 78 -2.21 -17.52 1.84
C MET A 78 -2.10 -18.60 2.90
N GLU A 79 -3.00 -19.59 2.89
CA GLU A 79 -2.91 -20.75 3.80
C GLU A 79 -1.61 -21.54 3.59
N GLN A 80 -1.15 -21.68 2.34
CA GLN A 80 0.14 -22.31 2.04
C GLN A 80 1.34 -21.56 2.64
N PHE A 81 1.20 -20.23 2.83
CA PHE A 81 2.25 -19.39 3.41
C PHE A 81 2.24 -19.34 4.93
N LYS A 82 1.20 -19.83 5.61
CA LYS A 82 1.21 -19.99 7.07
C LYS A 82 2.19 -21.06 7.51
N ASN A 83 2.41 -22.07 6.68
CA ASN A 83 3.41 -23.10 6.95
C ASN A 83 4.80 -22.53 6.79
N ALA A 84 5.65 -22.79 7.78
CA ALA A 84 7.03 -22.36 7.76
C ALA A 84 7.79 -22.89 6.53
N PHE A 85 8.78 -22.14 6.11
CA PHE A 85 9.73 -22.54 5.07
C PHE A 85 10.95 -23.15 5.73
N GLN A 86 11.21 -24.42 5.44
CA GLN A 86 12.44 -25.09 5.88
C GLN A 86 13.56 -24.73 4.89
N LEU A 87 14.57 -24.04 5.37
CA LEU A 87 15.72 -23.64 4.59
C LEU A 87 16.99 -24.17 5.26
N SER A 88 17.51 -25.32 4.78
CA SER A 88 18.64 -26.02 5.38
C SER A 88 18.42 -26.23 6.90
N ASP A 89 19.09 -25.47 7.72
CA ASP A 89 19.08 -25.52 9.19
C ASP A 89 18.16 -24.46 9.84
N ARG A 90 17.47 -23.64 9.03
CA ARG A 90 16.63 -22.52 9.49
C ARG A 90 15.16 -22.71 9.13
N ILE A 91 14.30 -22.23 10.01
CA ILE A 91 12.86 -22.16 9.80
C ILE A 91 12.50 -20.68 9.57
N ILE A 92 11.87 -20.37 8.43
CA ILE A 92 11.48 -19.02 8.05
C ILE A 92 9.96 -18.95 7.96
N HIS A 93 9.38 -17.92 8.60
CA HIS A 93 7.97 -17.58 8.47
C HIS A 93 7.85 -16.38 7.52
N LEU A 94 7.03 -16.53 6.48
CA LEU A 94 6.74 -15.48 5.53
C LEU A 94 5.26 -15.14 5.59
N SER A 95 4.96 -13.85 5.48
CA SER A 95 3.61 -13.36 5.23
C SER A 95 3.48 -12.89 3.79
N THR A 96 2.28 -13.01 3.24
CA THR A 96 1.98 -12.58 1.88
C THR A 96 0.92 -11.50 1.88
N SER A 97 1.08 -10.52 1.01
CA SER A 97 0.07 -9.49 0.76
C SER A 97 -0.24 -9.46 -0.72
N ALA A 98 -1.52 -9.40 -1.08
CA ALA A 98 -1.96 -9.37 -2.47
C ALA A 98 -2.88 -8.19 -2.75
N GLY A 99 -2.78 -7.64 -3.96
CA GLY A 99 -3.77 -6.74 -4.52
C GLY A 99 -4.43 -7.38 -5.72
N ILE A 100 -5.71 -7.12 -5.91
CA ILE A 100 -6.53 -7.69 -6.97
C ILE A 100 -7.09 -6.56 -7.81
N SER A 101 -6.97 -6.69 -9.12
CA SER A 101 -7.68 -5.89 -10.10
C SER A 101 -8.45 -6.80 -11.05
N LEU A 102 -9.60 -6.36 -11.51
CA LEU A 102 -10.54 -7.15 -12.31
C LEU A 102 -10.71 -6.56 -13.71
N ALA A 103 -10.51 -7.36 -14.74
CA ALA A 103 -10.88 -6.99 -16.09
C ALA A 103 -12.33 -7.43 -16.38
N PRO A 104 -13.12 -6.64 -17.14
CA PRO A 104 -12.82 -5.30 -17.64
C PRO A 104 -13.17 -4.17 -16.65
N ILE A 105 -13.60 -4.51 -15.42
CA ILE A 105 -14.19 -3.56 -14.44
C ILE A 105 -13.18 -2.46 -14.06
N ASP A 106 -11.96 -2.87 -13.69
CA ASP A 106 -10.93 -1.94 -13.23
C ASP A 106 -10.07 -1.42 -14.38
N GLY A 107 -9.97 -2.18 -15.50
CA GLY A 107 -9.17 -1.77 -16.65
C GLY A 107 -9.17 -2.78 -17.77
N ASN A 108 -8.70 -2.33 -18.96
CA ASN A 108 -8.67 -3.13 -20.19
C ASN A 108 -7.26 -3.41 -20.71
N SER A 109 -6.22 -2.94 -20.01
CA SER A 109 -4.83 -3.20 -20.39
C SER A 109 -4.06 -3.85 -19.25
N THR A 110 -3.12 -4.73 -19.60
CA THR A 110 -2.26 -5.43 -18.65
C THR A 110 -1.51 -4.45 -17.72
N ASN A 111 -0.93 -3.39 -18.28
CA ASN A 111 -0.20 -2.41 -17.50
C ASN A 111 -1.09 -1.68 -16.48
N GLN A 112 -2.32 -1.37 -16.86
CA GLN A 112 -3.30 -0.72 -16.00
C GLN A 112 -3.73 -1.66 -14.86
N LEU A 113 -4.04 -2.91 -15.18
CA LEU A 113 -4.44 -3.91 -14.20
C LEU A 113 -3.32 -4.21 -13.20
N ILE A 114 -2.08 -4.40 -13.67
CA ILE A 114 -0.92 -4.60 -12.77
C ILE A 114 -0.75 -3.39 -11.83
N LYS A 115 -0.76 -2.17 -12.38
CA LYS A 115 -0.66 -0.94 -11.57
C LYS A 115 -1.75 -0.87 -10.51
N PHE A 116 -2.98 -1.20 -10.84
CA PHE A 116 -4.11 -1.14 -9.92
C PHE A 116 -4.03 -2.23 -8.84
N ALA A 117 -3.58 -3.43 -9.21
CA ALA A 117 -3.29 -4.47 -8.23
C ALA A 117 -2.15 -4.05 -7.28
N GLU A 118 -1.07 -3.45 -7.77
CA GLU A 118 0.01 -2.91 -6.92
C GLU A 118 -0.49 -1.84 -5.94
N ILE A 119 -1.33 -0.91 -6.40
CA ILE A 119 -1.97 0.10 -5.54
C ILE A 119 -2.77 -0.59 -4.42
N ALA A 120 -3.65 -1.52 -4.78
CA ALA A 120 -4.46 -2.24 -3.80
C ALA A 120 -3.59 -3.01 -2.78
N ARG A 121 -2.53 -3.68 -3.23
CA ARG A 121 -1.55 -4.36 -2.37
C ARG A 121 -0.85 -3.41 -1.41
N GLY A 122 -0.48 -2.22 -1.86
CA GLY A 122 0.16 -1.20 -1.02
C GLY A 122 -0.66 -0.85 0.22
N PHE A 123 -1.97 -0.79 0.09
CA PHE A 123 -2.87 -0.54 1.23
C PHE A 123 -3.01 -1.74 2.19
N VAL A 124 -2.80 -2.97 1.72
CA VAL A 124 -2.73 -4.15 2.61
C VAL A 124 -1.46 -4.08 3.46
N LYS A 125 -0.30 -3.91 2.83
CA LYS A 125 1.01 -3.91 3.50
C LYS A 125 1.09 -2.89 4.63
N ASN A 126 0.43 -1.75 4.49
CA ASN A 126 0.45 -0.67 5.49
C ASN A 126 -0.51 -0.88 6.66
N LYS A 127 -1.50 -1.79 6.54
CA LYS A 127 -2.56 -1.96 7.56
C LYS A 127 -2.58 -3.33 8.21
N GLU A 128 -2.27 -4.38 7.47
CA GLU A 128 -2.40 -5.78 7.91
C GLU A 128 -1.26 -6.61 7.35
N VAL A 129 -0.51 -7.27 8.20
CA VAL A 129 0.56 -8.18 7.76
C VAL A 129 -0.08 -9.47 7.27
N GLY A 130 0.01 -9.72 5.96
CA GLY A 130 -0.59 -10.88 5.30
C GLY A 130 -2.11 -10.72 5.08
N GLY A 131 -2.52 -10.35 3.89
CA GLY A 131 -3.91 -10.18 3.51
C GLY A 131 -4.04 -9.82 2.04
N PHE A 132 -5.26 -9.58 1.57
CA PHE A 132 -5.48 -9.11 0.22
C PHE A 132 -6.51 -7.98 0.17
N ARG A 133 -6.47 -7.22 -0.92
CA ARG A 133 -7.41 -6.14 -1.17
C ARG A 133 -7.76 -6.06 -2.65
N PHE A 134 -9.03 -5.86 -2.95
CA PHE A 134 -9.47 -5.49 -4.28
C PHE A 134 -9.16 -4.02 -4.55
N PHE A 135 -8.79 -3.73 -5.78
CA PHE A 135 -8.69 -2.36 -6.24
C PHE A 135 -10.06 -1.68 -6.13
N LYS A 136 -10.02 -0.41 -5.81
CA LYS A 136 -11.14 0.52 -5.88
C LYS A 136 -10.59 1.86 -6.31
N GLN A 137 -11.35 2.60 -7.07
CA GLN A 137 -10.92 3.90 -7.60
C GLN A 137 -10.48 4.85 -6.49
N GLU A 138 -11.14 4.80 -5.33
CA GLU A 138 -10.80 5.64 -4.17
C GLU A 138 -9.36 5.40 -3.66
N LEU A 139 -8.81 4.19 -3.85
CA LEU A 139 -7.42 3.90 -3.48
C LEU A 139 -6.44 4.64 -4.40
N ASN A 140 -6.74 4.67 -5.70
CA ASN A 140 -5.93 5.43 -6.66
C ASN A 140 -6.01 6.92 -6.40
N ASP A 141 -7.20 7.43 -6.07
CA ASP A 141 -7.42 8.83 -5.75
C ASP A 141 -6.64 9.23 -4.48
N GLN A 142 -6.61 8.37 -3.46
CA GLN A 142 -5.79 8.57 -2.25
C GLN A 142 -4.29 8.63 -2.56
N VAL A 143 -3.79 7.71 -3.41
CA VAL A 143 -2.37 7.72 -3.83
C VAL A 143 -2.04 9.00 -4.59
N THR A 144 -2.90 9.39 -5.53
CA THR A 144 -2.73 10.59 -6.34
C THR A 144 -2.75 11.85 -5.48
N ARG A 145 -3.73 11.95 -4.57
CA ARG A 145 -3.85 13.06 -3.61
C ARG A 145 -2.61 13.15 -2.72
N ARG A 146 -2.15 12.01 -2.16
CA ARG A 146 -0.96 11.98 -1.31
C ARG A 146 0.28 12.46 -2.06
N SER A 147 0.50 12.00 -3.30
CA SER A 147 1.63 12.45 -4.13
C SER A 147 1.60 13.94 -4.41
N LEU A 148 0.42 14.50 -4.68
CA LEU A 148 0.23 15.93 -4.86
C LEU A 148 0.60 16.69 -3.58
N LEU A 149 0.04 16.29 -2.45
CA LEU A 149 0.26 16.94 -1.16
C LEU A 149 1.74 16.88 -0.70
N VAL A 150 2.45 15.77 -0.95
CA VAL A 150 3.89 15.66 -0.68
C VAL A 150 4.68 16.74 -1.42
N ASN A 151 4.43 16.88 -2.73
CA ASN A 151 5.14 17.85 -3.55
C ASN A 151 4.81 19.30 -3.16
N ASP A 152 3.53 19.56 -2.88
CA ASP A 152 3.07 20.91 -2.61
C ASP A 152 3.37 21.35 -1.17
N LEU A 153 3.47 20.41 -0.19
CA LEU A 153 3.97 20.72 1.16
C LEU A 153 5.43 21.18 1.12
N ARG A 154 6.28 20.51 0.33
CA ARG A 154 7.68 20.96 0.12
C ARG A 154 7.77 22.37 -0.47
N LYS A 155 6.86 22.70 -1.39
CA LYS A 155 6.80 24.07 -1.95
C LYS A 155 6.29 25.07 -0.92
N ALA A 156 5.23 24.70 -0.18
CA ALA A 156 4.62 25.57 0.84
C ALA A 156 5.63 25.94 1.94
N LEU A 157 6.46 24.99 2.38
CA LEU A 157 7.54 25.24 3.33
C LEU A 157 8.58 26.22 2.77
N LYS A 158 9.04 25.99 1.52
CA LYS A 158 10.03 26.86 0.87
C LYS A 158 9.52 28.27 0.58
N GLN A 159 8.24 28.41 0.29
CA GLN A 159 7.59 29.68 -0.07
C GLN A 159 6.94 30.37 1.13
N GLU A 160 7.02 29.73 2.32
CA GLU A 160 6.41 30.24 3.56
C GLU A 160 4.92 30.57 3.41
N THR A 161 4.18 29.72 2.69
CA THR A 161 2.74 29.91 2.43
C THR A 161 1.84 29.20 3.42
N LEU A 162 2.42 28.59 4.45
CA LEU A 162 1.69 28.03 5.59
C LEU A 162 1.29 29.18 6.55
N GLU A 163 0.32 28.90 7.41
CA GLU A 163 -0.18 29.85 8.39
C GLU A 163 -0.02 29.30 9.80
N VAL A 164 0.16 30.18 10.79
CA VAL A 164 0.13 29.81 12.21
C VAL A 164 -1.08 30.45 12.86
N HIS A 165 -1.96 29.62 13.39
CA HIS A 165 -3.10 30.05 14.19
C HIS A 165 -2.79 29.83 15.68
N TYR A 166 -3.31 30.69 16.53
CA TYR A 166 -3.06 30.64 17.96
C TYR A 166 -4.32 30.29 18.73
N GLN A 167 -4.26 29.20 19.49
CA GLN A 167 -5.33 28.81 20.39
C GLN A 167 -5.01 29.28 21.80
N PRO A 168 -5.81 30.15 22.43
CA PRO A 168 -5.55 30.66 23.77
C PRO A 168 -5.71 29.56 24.83
N LYS A 169 -4.80 29.55 25.81
CA LYS A 169 -4.88 28.72 27.02
C LYS A 169 -5.29 29.60 28.19
N ILE A 170 -6.48 29.33 28.73
CA ILE A 170 -7.10 30.13 29.78
C ILE A 170 -7.04 29.37 31.09
N ARG A 171 -6.61 30.04 32.17
CA ARG A 171 -6.66 29.51 33.52
C ARG A 171 -8.11 29.53 34.03
N LEU A 172 -8.65 28.38 34.41
CA LEU A 172 -10.06 28.26 34.82
C LEU A 172 -10.39 28.99 36.13
N LEU A 173 -9.39 29.28 36.98
CA LEU A 173 -9.60 29.91 38.29
C LEU A 173 -9.98 31.39 38.19
N ASP A 174 -9.36 32.11 37.26
CA ASP A 174 -9.47 33.58 37.16
C ASP A 174 -9.68 34.06 35.72
N ASN A 175 -9.89 33.13 34.78
CA ASN A 175 -10.02 33.38 33.32
C ASN A 175 -8.81 34.13 32.72
N ALA A 176 -7.66 34.09 33.37
CA ALA A 176 -6.46 34.72 32.83
C ALA A 176 -5.89 33.94 31.63
N LEU A 177 -5.44 34.67 30.62
CA LEU A 177 -4.68 34.10 29.51
C LEU A 177 -3.29 33.70 30.05
N VAL A 178 -2.95 32.40 29.98
CA VAL A 178 -1.67 31.88 30.52
C VAL A 178 -0.74 31.42 29.39
N GLY A 179 -1.19 31.47 28.16
CA GLY A 179 -0.38 31.12 27.00
C GLY A 179 -1.22 30.89 25.76
N VAL A 180 -0.54 30.57 24.68
CA VAL A 180 -1.19 30.19 23.40
C VAL A 180 -0.55 28.91 22.89
N GLU A 181 -1.30 28.15 22.10
CA GLU A 181 -0.79 27.06 21.32
C GLU A 181 -0.70 27.47 19.86
N ALA A 182 0.49 27.37 19.29
CA ALA A 182 0.73 27.68 17.88
C ALA A 182 0.39 26.44 17.04
N LEU A 183 -0.61 26.57 16.18
CA LEU A 183 -1.18 25.51 15.38
C LEU A 183 -0.98 25.82 13.90
N CYS A 184 -0.17 25.00 13.21
CA CYS A 184 0.03 25.14 11.79
C CYS A 184 -1.26 24.89 11.01
N ARG A 185 -1.49 25.69 9.97
CA ARG A 185 -2.59 25.57 9.04
C ARG A 185 -2.04 25.60 7.62
N TRP A 186 -2.65 24.82 6.76
CA TRP A 186 -2.29 24.78 5.36
C TRP A 186 -3.53 24.98 4.48
N ASN A 187 -3.60 26.16 3.85
CA ASN A 187 -4.59 26.46 2.83
C ASN A 187 -3.98 26.17 1.45
N HIS A 188 -4.32 24.99 0.90
CA HIS A 188 -3.83 24.58 -0.40
C HIS A 188 -4.57 25.35 -1.52
N PRO A 189 -3.87 25.87 -2.57
CA PRO A 189 -4.47 26.72 -3.59
C PRO A 189 -5.68 26.12 -4.32
N THR A 190 -5.67 24.80 -4.52
CA THR A 190 -6.73 24.10 -5.28
C THR A 190 -7.59 23.15 -4.42
N LEU A 191 -7.05 22.67 -3.29
CA LEU A 191 -7.75 21.71 -2.43
C LEU A 191 -8.38 22.36 -1.19
N GLY A 192 -8.15 23.65 -0.96
CA GLY A 192 -8.63 24.37 0.22
C GLY A 192 -7.88 23.97 1.50
N ALA A 193 -8.52 24.05 2.64
CA ALA A 193 -7.93 23.73 3.93
C ALA A 193 -7.57 22.23 4.04
N ILE A 194 -6.29 21.94 4.23
CA ILE A 194 -5.80 20.58 4.44
C ILE A 194 -5.78 20.30 5.95
N SER A 195 -6.28 19.11 6.33
CA SER A 195 -6.29 18.68 7.73
C SER A 195 -4.87 18.62 8.31
N PRO A 196 -4.61 19.17 9.51
CA PRO A 196 -3.32 19.03 10.17
C PRO A 196 -2.88 17.57 10.32
N VAL A 197 -3.79 16.65 10.62
CA VAL A 197 -3.49 15.22 10.72
C VAL A 197 -2.92 14.70 9.40
N GLU A 198 -3.54 15.07 8.26
CA GLU A 198 -3.12 14.60 6.94
C GLU A 198 -1.73 15.12 6.56
N PHE A 199 -1.46 16.42 6.70
CA PHE A 199 -0.15 16.93 6.28
C PHE A 199 0.98 16.70 7.29
N ILE A 200 0.68 16.52 8.58
CA ILE A 200 1.68 16.13 9.58
C ILE A 200 2.13 14.69 9.33
N GLU A 201 1.20 13.75 9.09
CA GLU A 201 1.55 12.37 8.71
C GLU A 201 2.43 12.33 7.45
N ILE A 202 2.15 13.20 6.46
CA ILE A 202 2.98 13.35 5.28
C ILE A 202 4.37 13.89 5.66
N ALA A 203 4.43 14.93 6.47
CA ALA A 203 5.69 15.53 6.89
C ALA A 203 6.59 14.53 7.66
N GLU A 204 6.00 13.70 8.50
CA GLU A 204 6.70 12.63 9.23
C GLU A 204 7.25 11.57 8.27
N ALA A 205 6.40 11.04 7.39
CA ALA A 205 6.77 10.00 6.45
C ALA A 205 7.84 10.43 5.43
N GLU A 206 7.84 11.72 5.06
CA GLU A 206 8.77 12.31 4.08
C GLU A 206 10.00 13.00 4.71
N GLY A 207 10.12 12.94 6.05
CA GLY A 207 11.23 13.56 6.78
C GLY A 207 11.20 15.09 6.82
N LEU A 208 10.03 15.71 6.56
CA LEU A 208 9.83 17.16 6.56
C LEU A 208 9.42 17.72 7.92
N ILE A 209 9.13 16.85 8.90
CA ILE A 209 8.56 17.25 10.20
C ILE A 209 9.47 18.22 10.97
N ALA A 210 10.79 18.03 10.91
CA ALA A 210 11.74 18.90 11.58
C ALA A 210 11.78 20.31 10.93
N GLU A 211 11.72 20.40 9.61
CA GLU A 211 11.67 21.65 8.86
C GLU A 211 10.36 22.40 9.17
N LEU A 212 9.22 21.69 9.12
CA LEU A 212 7.90 22.21 9.47
C LEU A 212 7.88 22.76 10.92
N GLY A 213 8.37 21.98 11.88
CA GLY A 213 8.43 22.39 13.29
C GLY A 213 9.30 23.62 13.52
N MET A 214 10.44 23.69 12.84
CA MET A 214 11.34 24.86 12.92
C MET A 214 10.69 26.11 12.30
N TRP A 215 9.98 25.95 11.18
CA TRP A 215 9.25 27.05 10.54
C TRP A 215 8.15 27.57 11.47
N VAL A 216 7.32 26.70 12.06
CA VAL A 216 6.27 27.09 13.02
C VAL A 216 6.85 27.81 14.22
N LEU A 217 7.95 27.29 14.80
CA LEU A 217 8.61 27.90 15.96
C LEU A 217 9.13 29.32 15.65
N LYS A 218 9.84 29.48 14.53
CA LYS A 218 10.36 30.80 14.10
C LYS A 218 9.22 31.79 13.87
N THR A 219 8.16 31.36 13.16
CA THR A 219 7.01 32.21 12.88
C THR A 219 6.32 32.63 14.18
N ALA A 220 6.07 31.69 15.10
CA ALA A 220 5.46 31.99 16.39
C ALA A 220 6.30 32.94 17.25
N CYS A 221 7.63 32.75 17.31
CA CYS A 221 8.52 33.63 18.02
C CYS A 221 8.53 35.06 17.44
N ASN A 222 8.57 35.17 16.12
CA ASN A 222 8.56 36.50 15.47
C ASN A 222 7.25 37.23 15.73
N GLN A 223 6.10 36.57 15.59
CA GLN A 223 4.77 37.16 15.83
C GLN A 223 4.50 37.47 17.30
N SER A 224 5.20 36.83 18.25
CA SER A 224 5.06 37.14 19.66
C SER A 224 5.79 38.41 20.09
N LEU A 225 6.61 38.99 19.21
CA LEU A 225 7.36 40.24 19.47
C LEU A 225 6.63 41.48 18.94
N GLU A 226 5.56 41.28 18.18
CA GLU A 226 4.65 42.30 17.64
C GLU A 226 3.49 42.53 18.63
#